data_8dd3050c9859c2f9b77465a0399e22a8
#
_entry.id   8dd3050c9859c2f9b77465a0399e22a8
#
_cell.length_a   1.000
_cell.length_b   1.000
_cell.length_c   1.000
_cell.angle_alpha   90.00
_cell.angle_beta   90.00
_cell.angle_gamma   90.00
#
_symmetry.space_group_name_H-M   'P 1'
#
loop_
_entity.id
_entity.type
_entity.pdbx_description
1 polymer ?
#
loop_
_entity_poly.entity_id
_entity_poly.type
_entity_poly.pdbx_seq_one_letter_code
_entity_poly.pdbx_strand_id
1 'polypeptide(L)'
;MKKLLCFALSVLTLLELCACSVIQPKPTPQPTPTPEPEGIDLWIHKAEKRYNMEYGDFAGYWDSMCDGFYGDSVKTILSVISFEDKDREIAEKRAEYKDRYGEDWHYAVVDRKETELDEKACSDFAKELEDISKKANVPVAAAEKWDEQEWQDFAEAHDCTVDEAKTVVAAYKAISEVCHEAKVTKAVELELTLEFSGSKTETAQTTENNCVYEVNGVFVSEMLLDYSYSLLNIVY
;
A
#
# COMPACT_ATOMS: atom_id res chain seq x y z
N MET A 1 -74.99 -0.52 25.64
CA MET A 1 -73.78 -1.13 26.28
C MET A 1 -72.65 -1.42 25.32
N LYS A 2 -72.89 -1.90 24.09
CA LYS A 2 -71.75 -2.20 23.15
C LYS A 2 -70.94 -0.98 22.71
N LYS A 3 -71.50 0.22 22.62
CA LYS A 3 -70.81 1.44 22.20
C LYS A 3 -69.90 2.04 23.31
N LEU A 4 -70.16 1.81 24.56
CA LEU A 4 -69.36 2.26 25.69
C LEU A 4 -68.07 1.38 25.87
N LEU A 5 -68.21 0.08 25.53
CA LEU A 5 -67.11 -0.86 25.61
C LEU A 5 -66.03 -0.58 24.56
N CYS A 6 -66.41 -0.19 23.34
CA CYS A 6 -65.41 0.18 22.29
C CYS A 6 -64.71 1.47 22.59
N PHE A 7 -65.29 2.41 23.31
CA PHE A 7 -64.65 3.67 23.66
C PHE A 7 -63.59 3.48 24.80
N ALA A 8 -63.92 2.58 25.74
CA ALA A 8 -62.98 2.24 26.80
C ALA A 8 -61.76 1.47 26.29
N LEU A 9 -61.91 0.58 25.29
CA LEU A 9 -60.79 -0.15 24.72
C LEU A 9 -59.87 0.76 23.88
N SER A 10 -60.45 1.75 23.16
CA SER A 10 -59.62 2.68 22.34
C SER A 10 -58.85 3.69 23.19
N VAL A 11 -59.36 4.04 24.37
CA VAL A 11 -58.61 4.94 25.30
C VAL A 11 -57.48 4.17 26.00
N LEU A 12 -57.66 2.88 26.29
CA LEU A 12 -56.61 2.05 26.91
C LEU A 12 -55.45 1.79 25.95
N THR A 13 -55.75 1.54 24.67
CA THR A 13 -54.68 1.36 23.65
C THR A 13 -53.91 2.64 23.34
N LEU A 14 -54.53 3.82 23.46
CA LEU A 14 -53.83 5.11 23.29
C LEU A 14 -52.93 5.44 24.49
N LEU A 15 -53.25 5.00 25.70
CA LEU A 15 -52.42 5.17 26.88
C LEU A 15 -51.21 4.25 26.89
N GLU A 16 -51.29 3.06 26.34
CA GLU A 16 -50.14 2.14 26.19
C GLU A 16 -49.15 2.63 25.14
N LEU A 17 -49.61 3.30 24.05
CA LEU A 17 -48.72 3.88 23.03
C LEU A 17 -47.99 5.13 23.52
N CYS A 18 -48.50 5.84 24.51
CA CYS A 18 -47.82 7.00 25.09
C CYS A 18 -46.77 6.62 26.17
N ALA A 19 -46.86 5.41 26.74
CA ALA A 19 -45.88 4.97 27.79
C ALA A 19 -44.58 4.41 27.21
N CYS A 20 -44.55 4.03 25.91
CA CYS A 20 -43.36 3.51 25.27
C CYS A 20 -42.37 4.58 24.72
N SER A 21 -42.72 5.87 24.79
CA SER A 21 -41.89 6.94 24.20
C SER A 21 -40.93 7.65 25.18
N VAL A 22 -40.76 7.13 26.39
CA VAL A 22 -39.99 7.86 27.43
C VAL A 22 -38.63 7.25 27.75
N ILE A 23 -38.25 6.13 27.16
CA ILE A 23 -36.88 5.60 27.30
C ILE A 23 -36.30 5.38 25.92
N GLN A 24 -36.01 6.46 25.20
CA GLN A 24 -34.97 6.39 24.18
C GLN A 24 -33.62 6.34 24.92
N PRO A 25 -32.83 5.26 24.75
CA PRO A 25 -31.47 5.27 25.24
C PRO A 25 -30.78 6.47 24.61
N LYS A 26 -30.19 7.33 25.44
CA LYS A 26 -29.37 8.45 25.00
C LYS A 26 -28.43 7.91 23.93
N PRO A 27 -28.40 8.47 22.70
CA PRO A 27 -27.52 7.96 21.65
C PRO A 27 -26.10 7.91 22.24
N THR A 28 -25.53 6.71 22.27
CA THR A 28 -24.13 6.53 22.62
C THR A 28 -23.34 7.43 21.65
N PRO A 29 -22.45 8.31 22.15
CA PRO A 29 -21.64 9.14 21.25
C PRO A 29 -20.97 8.20 20.27
N GLN A 30 -21.28 8.39 18.98
CA GLN A 30 -20.58 7.66 17.93
C GLN A 30 -19.11 8.02 18.03
N PRO A 31 -18.19 7.07 18.13
CA PRO A 31 -16.77 7.40 18.22
C PRO A 31 -16.44 8.31 17.04
N THR A 32 -15.86 9.47 17.34
CA THR A 32 -15.35 10.37 16.33
C THR A 32 -14.34 9.57 15.51
N PRO A 33 -14.47 9.48 14.18
CA PRO A 33 -13.47 8.78 13.38
C PRO A 33 -12.10 9.36 13.70
N THR A 34 -11.15 8.50 14.01
CA THR A 34 -9.75 8.90 14.17
C THR A 34 -9.31 9.50 12.83
N PRO A 35 -8.71 10.69 12.81
CA PRO A 35 -8.16 11.25 11.57
C PRO A 35 -7.24 10.22 10.92
N GLU A 36 -7.33 10.08 9.60
CA GLU A 36 -6.37 9.26 8.87
C GLU A 36 -4.97 9.86 9.02
N PRO A 37 -3.93 9.02 9.17
CA PRO A 37 -2.56 9.50 9.27
C PRO A 37 -2.15 10.19 7.97
N GLU A 38 -1.35 11.26 8.07
CA GLU A 38 -0.86 12.03 6.94
C GLU A 38 0.68 12.13 6.99
N GLY A 39 1.32 12.46 5.86
CA GLY A 39 2.75 12.71 5.79
C GLY A 39 3.60 11.50 6.24
N ILE A 40 4.57 11.76 7.11
CA ILE A 40 5.45 10.72 7.66
C ILE A 40 4.67 9.69 8.48
N ASP A 41 3.62 10.08 9.20
CA ASP A 41 2.78 9.16 9.96
C ASP A 41 2.08 8.14 9.05
N LEU A 42 1.63 8.56 7.87
CA LEU A 42 1.06 7.66 6.87
C LEU A 42 2.13 6.69 6.33
N TRP A 43 3.35 7.19 6.09
CA TRP A 43 4.45 6.32 5.66
C TRP A 43 4.80 5.29 6.74
N ILE A 44 4.89 5.69 8.02
CA ILE A 44 5.14 4.77 9.15
C ILE A 44 4.05 3.70 9.23
N HIS A 45 2.78 4.07 9.11
CA HIS A 45 1.67 3.12 9.10
C HIS A 45 1.78 2.10 7.96
N LYS A 46 2.20 2.52 6.76
CA LYS A 46 2.48 1.62 5.65
C LYS A 46 3.68 0.71 5.94
N ALA A 47 4.74 1.24 6.57
CA ALA A 47 5.91 0.48 6.98
C ALA A 47 5.54 -0.60 8.01
N GLU A 48 4.73 -0.29 9.02
CA GLU A 48 4.21 -1.27 9.98
C GLU A 48 3.47 -2.41 9.28
N LYS A 49 2.62 -2.11 8.30
CA LYS A 49 1.96 -3.15 7.49
C LYS A 49 2.96 -4.04 6.74
N ARG A 50 4.06 -3.46 6.23
CA ARG A 50 5.13 -4.25 5.61
C ARG A 50 5.82 -5.16 6.62
N TYR A 51 6.22 -4.64 7.78
CA TYR A 51 6.84 -5.44 8.85
C TYR A 51 5.92 -6.58 9.30
N ASN A 52 4.62 -6.33 9.38
CA ASN A 52 3.61 -7.34 9.72
C ASN A 52 3.18 -8.21 8.53
N MET A 53 3.81 -8.03 7.36
CA MET A 53 3.48 -8.78 6.14
C MET A 53 2.00 -8.71 5.75
N GLU A 54 1.36 -7.56 6.01
CA GLU A 54 -0.06 -7.29 5.73
C GLU A 54 -0.28 -6.82 4.29
N TYR A 55 0.21 -7.57 3.33
CA TYR A 55 -0.08 -7.40 1.90
C TYR A 55 -0.76 -8.67 1.37
N GLY A 56 -1.65 -8.51 0.38
CA GLY A 56 -2.52 -9.60 -0.07
C GLY A 56 -1.79 -10.73 -0.79
N ASP A 57 -0.90 -10.35 -1.73
CA ASP A 57 -0.19 -11.23 -2.62
C ASP A 57 1.19 -10.66 -2.98
N PHE A 58 1.90 -11.29 -3.90
CA PHE A 58 3.21 -10.85 -4.37
C PHE A 58 3.18 -9.46 -5.02
N ALA A 59 2.16 -9.16 -5.80
CA ALA A 59 2.01 -7.84 -6.41
C ALA A 59 1.76 -6.75 -5.35
N GLY A 60 0.95 -7.06 -4.33
CA GLY A 60 0.74 -6.20 -3.17
C GLY A 60 2.01 -5.99 -2.34
N TYR A 61 2.82 -7.05 -2.16
CA TYR A 61 4.15 -6.95 -1.54
C TYR A 61 5.04 -5.97 -2.29
N TRP A 62 5.19 -6.14 -3.61
CA TRP A 62 6.03 -5.26 -4.43
C TRP A 62 5.54 -3.82 -4.43
N ASP A 63 4.23 -3.62 -4.59
CA ASP A 63 3.60 -2.30 -4.50
C ASP A 63 3.87 -1.64 -3.14
N SER A 64 3.84 -2.41 -2.05
CA SER A 64 4.17 -1.91 -0.71
C SER A 64 5.63 -1.48 -0.58
N MET A 65 6.57 -2.15 -1.27
CA MET A 65 7.99 -1.75 -1.32
C MET A 65 8.22 -0.49 -2.14
N CYS A 66 7.33 -0.22 -3.09
CA CYS A 66 7.28 1.04 -3.84
C CYS A 66 6.41 2.12 -3.16
N ASP A 67 5.97 1.90 -1.91
CA ASP A 67 5.10 2.81 -1.13
C ASP A 67 3.79 3.20 -1.84
N GLY A 68 3.37 2.41 -2.84
CA GLY A 68 2.22 2.70 -3.70
C GLY A 68 2.44 3.89 -4.65
N PHE A 69 3.68 4.29 -4.87
CA PHE A 69 4.04 5.48 -5.66
C PHE A 69 3.60 5.39 -7.13
N TYR A 70 3.59 4.18 -7.69
CA TYR A 70 3.24 3.93 -9.09
C TYR A 70 1.76 3.61 -9.32
N GLY A 71 0.91 3.75 -8.30
CA GLY A 71 -0.49 3.35 -8.39
C GLY A 71 -0.64 1.90 -8.82
N ASP A 72 -1.54 1.62 -9.78
CA ASP A 72 -1.79 0.25 -10.23
C ASP A 72 -0.74 -0.31 -11.21
N SER A 73 0.26 0.48 -11.61
CA SER A 73 1.22 0.06 -12.65
C SER A 73 2.04 -1.16 -12.23
N VAL A 74 2.51 -1.21 -10.98
CA VAL A 74 3.24 -2.36 -10.44
C VAL A 74 2.39 -3.63 -10.51
N LYS A 75 1.16 -3.57 -10.00
CA LYS A 75 0.23 -4.72 -10.01
C LYS A 75 -0.10 -5.16 -11.43
N THR A 76 -0.27 -4.21 -12.34
CA THR A 76 -0.54 -4.48 -13.76
C THR A 76 0.62 -5.25 -14.39
N ILE A 77 1.86 -4.81 -14.22
CA ILE A 77 3.03 -5.50 -14.77
C ILE A 77 3.14 -6.91 -14.17
N LEU A 78 3.06 -7.03 -12.85
CA LEU A 78 3.22 -8.30 -12.15
C LEU A 78 2.04 -9.27 -12.32
N SER A 79 0.88 -8.80 -12.79
CA SER A 79 -0.25 -9.68 -13.13
C SER A 79 -0.06 -10.38 -14.48
N VAL A 80 0.69 -9.78 -15.39
CA VAL A 80 0.93 -10.31 -16.73
C VAL A 80 2.21 -11.15 -16.75
N ILE A 81 3.29 -10.61 -16.17
CA ILE A 81 4.59 -11.27 -16.18
C ILE A 81 4.59 -12.36 -15.12
N SER A 82 4.75 -13.61 -15.56
CA SER A 82 4.81 -14.74 -14.65
C SER A 82 6.17 -14.83 -13.96
N PHE A 83 6.14 -14.93 -12.63
CA PHE A 83 7.30 -15.32 -11.82
C PHE A 83 7.08 -16.73 -11.29
N GLU A 84 8.07 -17.59 -11.44
CA GLU A 84 8.05 -18.88 -10.77
C GLU A 84 8.08 -18.67 -9.25
N ASP A 85 7.22 -19.37 -8.55
CA ASP A 85 7.20 -19.47 -7.08
C ASP A 85 7.01 -18.18 -6.26
N LYS A 86 6.59 -17.07 -6.88
CA LYS A 86 6.43 -15.77 -6.22
C LYS A 86 5.59 -15.79 -4.93
N ASP A 87 4.47 -16.52 -4.95
CA ASP A 87 3.59 -16.62 -3.78
C ASP A 87 4.15 -17.57 -2.71
N ARG A 88 5.01 -18.50 -3.11
CA ARG A 88 5.67 -19.44 -2.20
C ARG A 88 6.64 -18.72 -1.27
N GLU A 89 7.48 -17.82 -1.77
CA GLU A 89 8.44 -17.09 -0.93
C GLU A 89 7.74 -16.30 0.19
N ILE A 90 6.62 -15.65 -0.14
CA ILE A 90 5.83 -14.92 0.85
C ILE A 90 5.22 -15.86 1.89
N ALA A 91 4.67 -16.98 1.44
CA ALA A 91 4.07 -17.98 2.32
C ALA A 91 5.12 -18.61 3.25
N GLU A 92 6.31 -18.93 2.72
CA GLU A 92 7.43 -19.46 3.50
C GLU A 92 7.93 -18.44 4.54
N LYS A 93 8.05 -17.15 4.18
CA LYS A 93 8.45 -16.11 5.10
C LYS A 93 7.44 -15.90 6.23
N ARG A 94 6.16 -15.91 5.91
CA ARG A 94 5.08 -15.85 6.93
C ARG A 94 5.12 -17.07 7.85
N ALA A 95 5.34 -18.27 7.28
CA ALA A 95 5.44 -19.48 8.04
C ALA A 95 6.66 -19.47 8.98
N GLU A 96 7.81 -18.96 8.52
CA GLU A 96 9.01 -18.78 9.35
C GLU A 96 8.71 -17.87 10.57
N TYR A 97 8.05 -16.73 10.36
CA TYR A 97 7.71 -15.83 11.46
C TYR A 97 6.73 -16.45 12.45
N LYS A 98 5.70 -17.14 11.95
CA LYS A 98 4.76 -17.88 12.80
C LYS A 98 5.43 -18.99 13.60
N ASP A 99 6.33 -19.74 12.99
CA ASP A 99 7.06 -20.79 13.68
C ASP A 99 7.99 -20.24 14.77
N ARG A 100 8.70 -19.18 14.45
CA ARG A 100 9.69 -18.57 15.33
C ARG A 100 9.06 -17.78 16.48
N TYR A 101 8.00 -17.04 16.23
CA TYR A 101 7.50 -16.00 17.12
C TYR A 101 6.08 -16.24 17.65
N GLY A 102 5.31 -17.10 16.99
CA GLY A 102 3.91 -17.39 17.32
C GLY A 102 2.94 -16.89 16.27
N GLU A 103 1.72 -17.39 16.30
CA GLU A 103 0.65 -17.00 15.38
C GLU A 103 0.25 -15.53 15.51
N ASP A 104 0.46 -14.96 16.68
CA ASP A 104 0.13 -13.59 17.09
C ASP A 104 1.33 -12.64 17.05
N TRP A 105 2.37 -12.97 16.28
CA TRP A 105 3.54 -12.09 16.14
C TRP A 105 3.14 -10.73 15.56
N HIS A 106 3.77 -9.68 16.10
CA HIS A 106 3.45 -8.31 15.74
C HIS A 106 4.66 -7.39 15.87
N TYR A 107 4.83 -6.51 14.89
CA TYR A 107 5.74 -5.38 14.93
C TYR A 107 4.96 -4.09 15.12
N ALA A 108 5.44 -3.21 15.97
CA ALA A 108 4.93 -1.85 16.13
C ALA A 108 6.09 -0.85 16.15
N VAL A 109 5.91 0.31 15.57
CA VAL A 109 6.82 1.44 15.72
C VAL A 109 6.44 2.15 17.02
N VAL A 110 7.30 2.04 18.05
CA VAL A 110 7.04 2.57 19.40
C VAL A 110 7.72 3.91 19.66
N ASP A 111 8.75 4.24 18.89
CA ASP A 111 9.43 5.54 18.96
C ASP A 111 10.05 5.90 17.61
N ARG A 112 10.27 7.18 17.36
CA ARG A 112 10.95 7.67 16.17
C ARG A 112 11.77 8.92 16.47
N LYS A 113 12.85 9.07 15.71
CA LYS A 113 13.61 10.31 15.63
C LYS A 113 13.75 10.70 14.15
N GLU A 114 13.49 11.96 13.89
CA GLU A 114 13.55 12.54 12.55
C GLU A 114 14.76 13.46 12.43
N THR A 115 15.52 13.30 11.37
CA THR A 115 16.63 14.21 11.03
C THR A 115 16.45 14.67 9.58
N GLU A 116 16.20 15.95 9.37
CA GLU A 116 16.09 16.50 8.03
C GLU A 116 17.44 16.47 7.34
N LEU A 117 17.46 15.95 6.11
CA LEU A 117 18.66 15.87 5.26
C LEU A 117 18.77 17.15 4.42
N ASP A 118 19.95 17.36 3.83
CA ASP A 118 20.24 18.52 3.00
C ASP A 118 19.58 18.46 1.60
N GLU A 119 19.61 19.59 0.89
CA GLU A 119 19.07 19.70 -0.48
C GLU A 119 19.77 18.73 -1.46
N LYS A 120 21.01 18.31 -1.15
CA LYS A 120 21.73 17.35 -1.98
C LYS A 120 21.06 15.99 -1.97
N ALA A 121 20.55 15.53 -0.81
CA ALA A 121 19.81 14.27 -0.72
C ALA A 121 18.55 14.29 -1.61
N CYS A 122 17.78 15.39 -1.58
CA CYS A 122 16.64 15.57 -2.48
C CYS A 122 17.06 15.55 -3.96
N SER A 123 18.15 16.25 -4.30
CA SER A 123 18.66 16.31 -5.68
C SER A 123 19.16 14.97 -6.18
N ASP A 124 19.82 14.20 -5.35
CA ASP A 124 20.33 12.88 -5.73
C ASP A 124 19.18 11.90 -5.93
N PHE A 125 18.20 11.87 -5.05
CA PHE A 125 16.99 11.04 -5.21
C PHE A 125 16.19 11.42 -6.47
N ALA A 126 16.05 12.72 -6.76
CA ALA A 126 15.38 13.20 -7.97
C ALA A 126 16.10 12.71 -9.27
N LYS A 127 17.44 12.64 -9.26
CA LYS A 127 18.20 12.09 -10.41
C LYS A 127 17.92 10.59 -10.61
N GLU A 128 17.85 9.83 -9.52
CA GLU A 128 17.51 8.40 -9.60
C GLU A 128 16.10 8.19 -10.17
N LEU A 129 15.12 9.00 -9.76
CA LEU A 129 13.77 8.96 -10.35
C LEU A 129 13.78 9.32 -11.84
N GLU A 130 14.56 10.32 -12.25
CA GLU A 130 14.72 10.66 -13.67
C GLU A 130 15.38 9.53 -14.47
N ASP A 131 16.32 8.79 -13.87
CA ASP A 131 16.95 7.63 -14.52
C ASP A 131 16.00 6.44 -14.63
N ILE A 132 15.14 6.22 -13.61
CA ILE A 132 14.05 5.25 -13.67
C ILE A 132 13.08 5.64 -14.79
N SER A 133 12.69 6.92 -14.89
CA SER A 133 11.83 7.42 -15.97
C SER A 133 12.39 7.09 -17.34
N LYS A 134 13.68 7.39 -17.59
CA LYS A 134 14.34 7.08 -18.86
C LYS A 134 14.32 5.60 -19.19
N LYS A 135 14.65 4.76 -18.21
CA LYS A 135 14.65 3.29 -18.39
C LYS A 135 13.23 2.78 -18.68
N ALA A 136 12.23 3.22 -17.90
CA ALA A 136 10.85 2.83 -18.14
C ALA A 136 10.34 3.28 -19.53
N ASN A 137 10.86 4.38 -20.07
CA ASN A 137 10.49 4.87 -21.40
C ASN A 137 11.13 4.09 -22.56
N VAL A 138 12.14 3.26 -22.32
CA VAL A 138 12.80 2.50 -23.42
C VAL A 138 11.83 1.55 -24.12
N PRO A 139 11.11 0.64 -23.42
CA PRO A 139 10.12 -0.22 -24.08
C PRO A 139 8.96 0.58 -24.70
N VAL A 140 8.56 1.69 -24.07
CA VAL A 140 7.50 2.58 -24.60
C VAL A 140 7.90 3.17 -25.93
N ALA A 141 9.10 3.76 -26.04
CA ALA A 141 9.61 4.36 -27.27
C ALA A 141 9.89 3.33 -28.37
N ALA A 142 10.22 2.09 -28.00
CA ALA A 142 10.33 0.98 -28.95
C ALA A 142 8.95 0.58 -29.48
N ALA A 143 7.97 0.39 -28.58
CA ALA A 143 6.62 -0.06 -28.91
C ALA A 143 5.83 0.92 -29.80
N GLU A 144 6.15 2.21 -29.77
CA GLU A 144 5.57 3.20 -30.70
C GLU A 144 5.89 2.91 -32.18
N LYS A 145 6.90 2.10 -32.45
CA LYS A 145 7.37 1.76 -33.79
C LYS A 145 7.08 0.32 -34.18
N TRP A 146 6.59 -0.48 -33.27
CA TRP A 146 6.33 -1.89 -33.47
C TRP A 146 5.18 -2.12 -34.44
N ASP A 147 5.40 -3.04 -35.38
CA ASP A 147 4.36 -3.64 -36.16
C ASP A 147 3.67 -4.81 -35.44
N GLU A 148 2.73 -5.48 -36.10
CA GLU A 148 1.97 -6.58 -35.50
C GLU A 148 2.86 -7.77 -35.12
N GLN A 149 3.91 -8.04 -35.94
CA GLN A 149 4.85 -9.13 -35.65
C GLN A 149 5.73 -8.84 -34.42
N GLU A 150 6.23 -7.62 -34.29
CA GLU A 150 7.04 -7.21 -33.14
C GLU A 150 6.24 -7.25 -31.83
N TRP A 151 4.93 -6.91 -31.88
CA TRP A 151 4.04 -7.11 -30.72
C TRP A 151 3.84 -8.58 -30.39
N GLN A 152 3.73 -9.47 -31.37
CA GLN A 152 3.63 -10.91 -31.16
C GLN A 152 4.94 -11.47 -30.59
N ASP A 153 6.09 -11.09 -31.14
CA ASP A 153 7.41 -11.52 -30.65
C ASP A 153 7.64 -11.11 -29.20
N PHE A 154 7.25 -9.90 -28.83
CA PHE A 154 7.31 -9.44 -27.44
C PHE A 154 6.37 -10.25 -26.53
N ALA A 155 5.14 -10.47 -26.94
CA ALA A 155 4.16 -11.24 -26.19
C ALA A 155 4.62 -12.70 -25.98
N GLU A 156 5.19 -13.35 -27.01
CA GLU A 156 5.75 -14.70 -26.93
C GLU A 156 6.95 -14.75 -25.96
N ALA A 157 7.83 -13.74 -26.00
CA ALA A 157 9.00 -13.68 -25.12
C ALA A 157 8.63 -13.61 -23.63
N HIS A 158 7.44 -13.08 -23.32
CA HIS A 158 6.95 -12.89 -21.95
C HIS A 158 5.79 -13.82 -21.56
N ASP A 159 5.48 -14.83 -22.41
CA ASP A 159 4.40 -15.79 -22.23
C ASP A 159 3.04 -15.13 -21.92
N CYS A 160 2.73 -14.08 -22.68
CA CYS A 160 1.50 -13.31 -22.55
C CYS A 160 0.82 -13.07 -23.91
N THR A 161 -0.39 -12.54 -23.89
CA THR A 161 -1.09 -12.10 -25.10
C THR A 161 -0.64 -10.72 -25.56
N VAL A 162 -0.87 -10.39 -26.83
CA VAL A 162 -0.57 -9.05 -27.38
C VAL A 162 -1.29 -7.93 -26.61
N ASP A 163 -2.52 -8.16 -26.15
CA ASP A 163 -3.28 -7.17 -25.38
C ASP A 163 -2.69 -6.97 -23.98
N GLU A 164 -2.21 -8.04 -23.36
CA GLU A 164 -1.47 -7.98 -22.10
C GLU A 164 -0.12 -7.26 -22.27
N ALA A 165 0.60 -7.57 -23.34
CA ALA A 165 1.84 -6.87 -23.71
C ALA A 165 1.64 -5.35 -23.83
N LYS A 166 0.59 -4.92 -24.53
CA LYS A 166 0.21 -3.51 -24.64
C LYS A 166 -0.12 -2.89 -23.29
N THR A 167 -0.78 -3.65 -22.42
CA THR A 167 -1.13 -3.21 -21.05
C THR A 167 0.13 -3.02 -20.22
N VAL A 168 1.11 -3.92 -20.31
CA VAL A 168 2.42 -3.79 -19.64
C VAL A 168 3.18 -2.55 -20.14
N VAL A 169 3.25 -2.34 -21.44
CA VAL A 169 3.90 -1.15 -22.01
C VAL A 169 3.22 0.15 -21.56
N ALA A 170 1.88 0.16 -21.47
CA ALA A 170 1.15 1.31 -20.94
C ALA A 170 1.46 1.54 -19.44
N ALA A 171 1.64 0.49 -18.64
CA ALA A 171 2.07 0.61 -17.26
C ALA A 171 3.50 1.17 -17.12
N TYR A 172 4.44 0.76 -17.99
CA TYR A 172 5.78 1.37 -18.05
C TYR A 172 5.72 2.85 -18.43
N LYS A 173 4.83 3.23 -19.34
CA LYS A 173 4.61 4.63 -19.68
C LYS A 173 4.15 5.43 -18.46
N ALA A 174 3.20 4.92 -17.69
CA ALA A 174 2.74 5.57 -16.48
C ALA A 174 3.86 5.71 -15.42
N ILE A 175 4.70 4.68 -15.24
CA ILE A 175 5.89 4.75 -14.36
C ILE A 175 6.84 5.84 -14.84
N SER A 176 7.14 5.89 -16.16
CA SER A 176 8.01 6.92 -16.74
C SER A 176 7.48 8.32 -16.48
N GLU A 177 6.19 8.56 -16.71
CA GLU A 177 5.54 9.85 -16.52
C GLU A 177 5.56 10.28 -15.05
N VAL A 178 5.19 9.40 -14.12
CA VAL A 178 5.21 9.70 -12.67
C VAL A 178 6.61 10.06 -12.19
N CYS A 179 7.64 9.33 -12.63
CA CYS A 179 9.03 9.64 -12.26
C CYS A 179 9.54 10.92 -12.91
N HIS A 180 9.17 11.18 -14.16
CA HIS A 180 9.56 12.41 -14.87
C HIS A 180 8.95 13.68 -14.24
N GLU A 181 7.72 13.59 -13.75
CA GLU A 181 7.00 14.70 -13.12
C GLU A 181 7.30 14.82 -11.61
N ALA A 182 8.11 13.93 -11.07
CA ALA A 182 8.41 13.86 -9.65
C ALA A 182 9.13 15.12 -9.15
N LYS A 183 8.60 15.70 -8.07
CA LYS A 183 9.22 16.83 -7.37
C LYS A 183 9.55 16.40 -5.96
N VAL A 184 10.83 16.23 -5.69
CA VAL A 184 11.34 15.90 -4.35
C VAL A 184 11.49 17.19 -3.57
N THR A 185 10.73 17.34 -2.50
CA THR A 185 10.64 18.60 -1.73
C THR A 185 11.29 18.49 -0.35
N LYS A 186 11.45 17.27 0.17
CA LYS A 186 12.02 17.02 1.49
C LYS A 186 12.69 15.65 1.52
N ALA A 187 13.77 15.54 2.29
CA ALA A 187 14.41 14.27 2.62
C ALA A 187 14.61 14.18 4.13
N VAL A 188 14.29 13.03 4.72
CA VAL A 188 14.34 12.82 6.17
C VAL A 188 14.94 11.44 6.44
N GLU A 189 15.94 11.39 7.31
CA GLU A 189 16.38 10.16 7.94
C GLU A 189 15.47 9.87 9.14
N LEU A 190 14.85 8.70 9.15
CA LEU A 190 14.01 8.19 10.22
C LEU A 190 14.75 7.08 10.96
N GLU A 191 15.08 7.33 12.23
CA GLU A 191 15.49 6.29 13.16
C GLU A 191 14.23 5.79 13.88
N LEU A 192 13.79 4.57 13.55
CA LEU A 192 12.59 3.94 14.10
C LEU A 192 12.97 2.93 15.17
N THR A 193 12.34 3.00 16.33
CA THR A 193 12.39 1.93 17.32
C THR A 193 11.20 1.01 17.07
N LEU A 194 11.48 -0.21 16.65
CA LEU A 194 10.51 -1.26 16.42
C LEU A 194 10.41 -2.14 17.66
N GLU A 195 9.21 -2.31 18.17
CA GLU A 195 8.90 -3.32 19.16
C GLU A 195 8.34 -4.56 18.46
N PHE A 196 8.87 -5.67 18.84
CA PHE A 196 8.50 -6.96 18.30
C PHE A 196 8.00 -7.87 19.41
N SER A 197 6.85 -8.52 19.21
CA SER A 197 6.22 -9.42 20.17
C SER A 197 5.56 -10.61 19.51
N GLY A 198 5.35 -11.67 20.29
CA GLY A 198 4.64 -12.87 19.86
C GLY A 198 4.58 -13.89 21.00
N SER A 199 3.65 -14.82 20.96
CA SER A 199 3.41 -15.79 22.04
C SER A 199 4.56 -16.78 22.28
N LYS A 200 5.47 -16.94 21.31
CA LYS A 200 6.66 -17.81 21.42
C LYS A 200 7.96 -17.07 21.75
N THR A 201 7.92 -15.76 21.97
CA THR A 201 9.11 -14.95 22.22
C THR A 201 8.85 -13.89 23.26
N GLU A 202 9.91 -13.43 23.93
CA GLU A 202 9.82 -12.23 24.75
C GLU A 202 9.75 -10.99 23.85
N THR A 203 9.05 -9.96 24.31
CA THR A 203 9.02 -8.66 23.63
C THR A 203 10.43 -8.11 23.52
N ALA A 204 10.84 -7.74 22.33
CA ALA A 204 12.15 -7.18 22.05
C ALA A 204 12.04 -5.90 21.23
N GLN A 205 13.04 -5.05 21.31
CA GLN A 205 13.13 -3.84 20.51
C GLN A 205 14.37 -3.86 19.63
N THR A 206 14.25 -3.29 18.43
CA THR A 206 15.35 -3.05 17.51
C THR A 206 15.24 -1.65 16.93
N THR A 207 16.34 -1.13 16.39
CA THR A 207 16.37 0.16 15.74
C THR A 207 16.64 -0.04 14.26
N GLU A 208 15.87 0.63 13.41
CA GLU A 208 16.08 0.69 11.96
C GLU A 208 16.18 2.14 11.49
N ASN A 209 17.07 2.38 10.53
CA ASN A 209 17.23 3.67 9.87
C ASN A 209 16.68 3.58 8.46
N ASN A 210 15.83 4.52 8.10
CA ASN A 210 15.23 4.64 6.77
C ASN A 210 15.40 6.07 6.26
N CYS A 211 15.82 6.22 5.00
CA CYS A 211 15.72 7.51 4.33
C CYS A 211 14.39 7.58 3.58
N VAL A 212 13.61 8.62 3.87
CA VAL A 212 12.32 8.86 3.24
C VAL A 212 12.30 10.24 2.58
N TYR A 213 11.63 10.31 1.45
CA TYR A 213 11.60 11.50 0.59
C TYR A 213 10.16 11.90 0.33
N GLU A 214 9.86 13.19 0.49
CA GLU A 214 8.58 13.73 0.08
C GLU A 214 8.60 14.00 -1.42
N VAL A 215 7.81 13.23 -2.16
CA VAL A 215 7.68 13.32 -3.62
C VAL A 215 6.24 13.62 -3.97
N ASN A 216 5.98 14.77 -4.58
CA ASN A 216 4.62 15.22 -4.92
C ASN A 216 3.64 15.19 -3.73
N GLY A 217 4.13 15.46 -2.51
CA GLY A 217 3.32 15.49 -1.28
C GLY A 217 3.10 14.15 -0.60
N VAL A 218 3.71 13.06 -1.10
CA VAL A 218 3.70 11.75 -0.44
C VAL A 218 5.12 11.34 -0.05
N PHE A 219 5.27 10.64 1.09
CA PHE A 219 6.55 10.10 1.50
C PHE A 219 6.77 8.71 0.93
N VAL A 220 7.97 8.51 0.36
CA VAL A 220 8.46 7.24 -0.17
C VAL A 220 9.84 6.96 0.39
N SER A 221 10.19 5.69 0.58
CA SER A 221 11.52 5.28 1.03
C SER A 221 12.48 5.10 -0.15
N GLU A 222 13.77 5.05 0.14
CA GLU A 222 14.80 4.71 -0.86
C GLU A 222 14.63 3.29 -1.43
N MET A 223 13.93 2.39 -0.75
CA MET A 223 13.57 1.06 -1.28
C MET A 223 12.80 1.14 -2.60
N LEU A 224 12.06 2.24 -2.83
CA LEU A 224 11.41 2.52 -4.11
C LEU A 224 12.39 2.36 -5.28
N LEU A 225 13.64 2.83 -5.15
CA LEU A 225 14.64 2.78 -6.22
C LEU A 225 15.01 1.34 -6.57
N ASP A 226 15.35 0.53 -5.57
CA ASP A 226 15.80 -0.86 -5.75
C ASP A 226 14.70 -1.70 -6.41
N TYR A 227 13.45 -1.57 -5.91
CA TYR A 227 12.31 -2.29 -6.45
C TYR A 227 11.90 -1.80 -7.83
N SER A 228 12.07 -0.51 -8.12
CA SER A 228 11.86 0.05 -9.46
C SER A 228 12.86 -0.50 -10.47
N TYR A 229 14.16 -0.50 -10.14
CA TYR A 229 15.18 -1.08 -11.00
C TYR A 229 14.95 -2.58 -11.21
N SER A 230 14.56 -3.29 -10.17
CA SER A 230 14.22 -4.71 -10.29
C SER A 230 13.03 -4.93 -11.22
N LEU A 231 11.97 -4.13 -11.08
CA LEU A 231 10.78 -4.19 -11.94
C LEU A 231 11.11 -3.93 -13.42
N LEU A 232 11.98 -2.94 -13.69
CA LEU A 232 12.40 -2.59 -15.05
C LEU A 232 13.26 -3.68 -15.69
N ASN A 233 14.04 -4.42 -14.90
CA ASN A 233 14.89 -5.50 -15.40
C ASN A 233 14.13 -6.80 -15.73
N ILE A 234 12.85 -6.89 -15.40
CA ILE A 234 12.01 -8.05 -15.71
C ILE A 234 11.73 -8.15 -17.21
N VAL A 235 11.72 -7.03 -17.92
CA VAL A 235 11.32 -6.94 -19.34
C VAL A 235 12.55 -6.89 -20.28
N TYR A 236 13.74 -6.90 -19.73
CA TYR A 236 15.01 -6.95 -20.46
C TYR A 236 15.80 -8.20 -20.07
#